data_c1170070bad539dc95edf834c21d1b29
#
_entry.id   c1170070bad539dc95edf834c21d1b29
#
_cell.length_a   1.000
_cell.length_b   1.000
_cell.length_c   1.000
_cell.angle_alpha   90.00
_cell.angle_beta   90.00
_cell.angle_gamma   90.00
#
_symmetry.space_group_name_H-M   'P 1'
#
loop_
_entity.id
_entity.type
_entity.pdbx_description
1 polymer ?
#
loop_
_entity_poly.entity_id
_entity_poly.type
_entity_poly.pdbx_seq_one_letter_code
_entity_poly.pdbx_strand_id
1 'polypeptide(L)'
;MSYKTVPLYGGAIVVSLPDQFADVSRLREVPDHQEVWIDKDGFTSIVFEINERVGEKGTGPEIDGRALTRHLEDVVEEDIDRLKVWNTTPTLFSRLDENVPAYTLIATITPKSSSDKDRKSAPDFTALIMTLVRLEREMTDFLITINVPHIKGEYDEDDIDLELGKQGKLIGDAVDYAAKIWETFKVKDWNLFSEV
;
A
#
# COMPACT_ATOMS: atom_id res chain seq x y z
N MET A 1 6.01 -18.67 5.81
CA MET A 1 5.01 -18.09 4.89
C MET A 1 5.41 -18.43 3.47
N SER A 2 4.50 -18.91 2.62
CA SER A 2 4.74 -19.22 1.22
C SER A 2 4.24 -18.10 0.31
N TYR A 3 4.90 -17.95 -0.85
CA TYR A 3 4.62 -16.87 -1.81
C TYR A 3 4.44 -17.45 -3.20
N LYS A 4 3.56 -16.86 -3.99
CA LYS A 4 3.35 -17.15 -5.41
C LYS A 4 3.61 -15.91 -6.25
N THR A 5 4.18 -16.09 -7.44
CA THR A 5 4.30 -15.02 -8.43
C THR A 5 2.96 -14.85 -9.13
N VAL A 6 2.46 -13.62 -9.13
CA VAL A 6 1.18 -13.27 -9.76
C VAL A 6 1.39 -12.20 -10.84
N PRO A 7 0.57 -12.23 -11.90
CA PRO A 7 0.54 -11.17 -12.90
C PRO A 7 -0.32 -10.02 -12.40
N LEU A 8 0.09 -8.79 -12.68
CA LEU A 8 -0.68 -7.56 -12.55
C LEU A 8 -0.85 -6.93 -13.94
N TYR A 9 -1.97 -6.24 -14.15
CA TYR A 9 -2.27 -5.54 -15.41
C TYR A 9 -2.05 -6.42 -16.64
N GLY A 10 -2.74 -7.56 -16.65
CA GLY A 10 -2.64 -8.51 -17.78
C GLY A 10 -1.26 -9.17 -17.95
N GLY A 11 -0.38 -9.08 -16.95
CA GLY A 11 0.97 -9.63 -16.98
C GLY A 11 2.05 -8.63 -17.39
N ALA A 12 1.71 -7.37 -17.60
CA ALA A 12 2.69 -6.31 -17.84
C ALA A 12 3.63 -6.09 -16.64
N ILE A 13 3.13 -6.41 -15.42
CA ILE A 13 3.91 -6.44 -14.20
C ILE A 13 3.79 -7.83 -13.58
N VAL A 14 4.83 -8.29 -12.91
CA VAL A 14 4.81 -9.50 -12.07
C VAL A 14 5.36 -9.18 -10.69
N VAL A 15 4.77 -9.82 -9.67
CA VAL A 15 5.16 -9.63 -8.27
C VAL A 15 4.88 -10.92 -7.49
N SER A 16 5.57 -11.14 -6.37
CA SER A 16 5.25 -12.26 -5.47
C SER A 16 4.41 -11.78 -4.30
N LEU A 17 3.26 -12.43 -4.13
CA LEU A 17 2.34 -12.20 -3.01
C LEU A 17 2.21 -13.49 -2.18
N PRO A 18 1.83 -13.38 -0.89
CA PRO A 18 1.54 -14.57 -0.08
C PRO A 18 0.41 -15.42 -0.71
N ASP A 19 0.50 -16.73 -0.57
CA ASP A 19 -0.41 -17.68 -1.22
C ASP A 19 -1.89 -17.49 -0.84
N GLN A 20 -2.15 -16.96 0.36
CA GLN A 20 -3.50 -16.70 0.84
C GLN A 20 -4.17 -15.49 0.16
N PHE A 21 -3.45 -14.65 -0.56
CA PHE A 21 -4.06 -13.50 -1.26
C PHE A 21 -4.75 -13.94 -2.55
N ALA A 22 -5.94 -13.41 -2.77
CA ALA A 22 -6.75 -13.63 -3.97
C ALA A 22 -7.02 -12.30 -4.69
N ASP A 23 -6.94 -12.35 -6.02
CA ASP A 23 -7.34 -11.25 -6.90
C ASP A 23 -8.86 -11.07 -6.87
N VAL A 24 -9.30 -9.87 -6.49
CA VAL A 24 -10.72 -9.50 -6.47
C VAL A 24 -11.05 -8.37 -7.46
N SER A 25 -10.09 -7.97 -8.28
CA SER A 25 -10.25 -6.89 -9.26
C SER A 25 -11.38 -7.15 -10.24
N ARG A 26 -11.68 -8.44 -10.51
CA ARG A 26 -12.78 -8.87 -11.40
C ARG A 26 -14.10 -9.12 -10.68
N LEU A 27 -14.11 -9.15 -9.36
CA LEU A 27 -15.29 -9.45 -8.54
C LEU A 27 -16.00 -8.20 -8.02
N ARG A 28 -15.35 -7.05 -8.13
CA ARG A 28 -15.83 -5.73 -7.74
C ARG A 28 -15.67 -4.77 -8.91
N GLU A 29 -16.40 -3.66 -8.90
CA GLU A 29 -16.11 -2.53 -9.78
C GLU A 29 -14.83 -1.84 -9.24
N VAL A 30 -13.69 -2.30 -9.74
CA VAL A 30 -12.38 -1.70 -9.47
C VAL A 30 -12.02 -0.87 -10.71
N PRO A 31 -11.56 0.38 -10.56
CA PRO A 31 -11.08 1.17 -11.69
C PRO A 31 -9.98 0.45 -12.47
N ASP A 32 -9.91 0.66 -13.79
CA ASP A 32 -8.95 -0.04 -14.68
C ASP A 32 -7.48 0.20 -14.31
N HIS A 33 -7.20 1.34 -13.63
CA HIS A 33 -5.85 1.68 -13.15
C HIS A 33 -5.50 1.03 -11.80
N GLN A 34 -6.40 0.25 -11.21
CA GLN A 34 -6.20 -0.42 -9.93
C GLN A 34 -6.32 -1.93 -10.02
N GLU A 35 -5.55 -2.64 -9.21
CA GLU A 35 -5.75 -4.06 -8.92
C GLU A 35 -5.76 -4.30 -7.42
N VAL A 36 -6.71 -5.09 -6.96
CA VAL A 36 -6.97 -5.32 -5.53
C VAL A 36 -6.84 -6.81 -5.20
N TRP A 37 -6.03 -7.08 -4.20
CA TRP A 37 -5.80 -8.41 -3.65
C TRP A 37 -6.21 -8.44 -2.18
N ILE A 38 -6.96 -9.46 -1.77
CA ILE A 38 -7.41 -9.62 -0.38
C ILE A 38 -6.90 -10.91 0.24
N ASP A 39 -6.59 -10.84 1.52
CA ASP A 39 -6.32 -12.03 2.34
C ASP A 39 -7.62 -12.84 2.51
N LYS A 40 -7.60 -14.12 2.12
CA LYS A 40 -8.75 -15.03 2.24
C LYS A 40 -9.01 -15.47 3.68
N ASP A 41 -7.99 -15.39 4.52
CA ASP A 41 -7.98 -15.89 5.90
C ASP A 41 -7.96 -14.72 6.92
N GLY A 42 -7.98 -13.47 6.43
CA GLY A 42 -7.88 -12.26 7.24
C GLY A 42 -8.59 -11.05 6.63
N PHE A 43 -8.19 -9.86 7.06
CA PHE A 43 -8.81 -8.60 6.63
C PHE A 43 -7.85 -7.70 5.86
N THR A 44 -6.61 -8.12 5.67
CA THR A 44 -5.58 -7.35 4.95
C THR A 44 -5.90 -7.30 3.47
N SER A 45 -5.73 -6.14 2.87
CA SER A 45 -5.79 -5.96 1.42
C SER A 45 -4.54 -5.29 0.88
N ILE A 46 -4.22 -5.57 -0.38
CA ILE A 46 -3.13 -4.96 -1.12
C ILE A 46 -3.73 -4.35 -2.38
N VAL A 47 -3.53 -3.06 -2.57
CA VAL A 47 -3.97 -2.31 -3.74
C VAL A 47 -2.75 -1.85 -4.52
N PHE A 48 -2.72 -2.17 -5.80
CA PHE A 48 -1.77 -1.65 -6.78
C PHE A 48 -2.47 -0.62 -7.63
N GLU A 49 -1.83 0.52 -7.88
CA GLU A 49 -2.49 1.64 -8.55
C GLU A 49 -1.52 2.40 -9.44
N ILE A 50 -1.96 2.67 -10.67
CA ILE A 50 -1.24 3.49 -11.65
C ILE A 50 -1.88 4.86 -11.66
N ASN A 51 -1.12 5.90 -11.33
CA ASN A 51 -1.60 7.27 -11.31
C ASN A 51 -0.76 8.17 -12.21
N GLU A 52 -1.33 9.26 -12.69
CA GLU A 52 -0.55 10.33 -13.27
C GLU A 52 0.45 10.87 -12.24
N ARG A 53 1.63 11.20 -12.73
CA ARG A 53 2.67 11.78 -11.88
C ARG A 53 2.25 13.13 -11.34
N VAL A 54 2.22 13.27 -10.04
CA VAL A 54 1.85 14.53 -9.37
C VAL A 54 3.08 15.38 -9.02
N GLY A 55 2.87 16.69 -8.94
CA GLY A 55 3.86 17.65 -8.48
C GLY A 55 4.83 18.13 -9.56
N GLU A 56 5.91 18.76 -9.11
CA GLU A 56 6.91 19.38 -9.99
C GLU A 56 7.75 18.32 -10.72
N LYS A 57 8.34 18.72 -11.87
CA LYS A 57 9.31 17.88 -12.58
C LYS A 57 10.58 17.70 -11.75
N GLY A 58 11.22 16.55 -11.94
CA GLY A 58 12.43 16.17 -11.25
C GLY A 58 12.16 15.26 -10.04
N THR A 59 13.21 14.91 -9.35
CA THR A 59 13.21 13.99 -8.23
C THR A 59 14.01 14.58 -7.07
N GLY A 60 13.78 14.08 -5.89
CA GLY A 60 14.49 14.43 -4.67
C GLY A 60 13.59 14.36 -3.45
N PRO A 61 14.17 14.27 -2.25
CA PRO A 61 13.40 14.00 -1.03
C PRO A 61 12.25 14.98 -0.79
N GLU A 62 12.44 16.25 -1.16
CA GLU A 62 11.41 17.27 -0.97
C GLU A 62 10.28 17.16 -1.99
N ILE A 63 10.62 17.00 -3.30
CA ILE A 63 9.64 16.84 -4.38
C ILE A 63 8.85 15.55 -4.20
N ASP A 64 9.55 14.45 -3.97
CA ASP A 64 8.96 13.13 -3.82
C ASP A 64 8.17 13.00 -2.52
N GLY A 65 8.62 13.67 -1.45
CA GLY A 65 7.90 13.75 -0.17
C GLY A 65 6.55 14.48 -0.31
N ARG A 66 6.50 15.58 -1.07
CA ARG A 66 5.22 16.27 -1.37
C ARG A 66 4.27 15.40 -2.20
N ALA A 67 4.81 14.65 -3.16
CA ALA A 67 4.01 13.71 -3.94
C ALA A 67 3.46 12.57 -3.08
N LEU A 68 4.28 12.00 -2.20
CA LEU A 68 3.85 10.98 -1.25
C LEU A 68 2.72 11.49 -0.34
N THR A 69 2.86 12.71 0.17
CA THR A 69 1.81 13.35 1.00
C THR A 69 0.54 13.55 0.19
N ARG A 70 0.62 14.03 -1.05
CA ARG A 70 -0.54 14.24 -1.91
C ARG A 70 -1.30 12.94 -2.16
N HIS A 71 -0.59 11.86 -2.52
CA HIS A 71 -1.22 10.56 -2.71
C HIS A 71 -1.81 9.99 -1.41
N LEU A 72 -1.16 10.22 -0.27
CA LEU A 72 -1.70 9.83 1.02
C LEU A 72 -3.02 10.55 1.33
N GLU A 73 -3.09 11.86 1.07
CA GLU A 73 -4.32 12.64 1.22
C GLU A 73 -5.45 12.09 0.33
N ASP A 74 -5.14 11.75 -0.92
CA ASP A 74 -6.11 11.17 -1.86
C ASP A 74 -6.57 9.77 -1.42
N VAL A 75 -5.70 8.95 -0.83
CA VAL A 75 -6.04 7.60 -0.32
C VAL A 75 -6.91 7.66 0.92
N VAL A 76 -6.65 8.60 1.84
CA VAL A 76 -7.39 8.68 3.11
C VAL A 76 -8.61 9.60 3.06
N GLU A 77 -8.68 10.48 2.06
CA GLU A 77 -9.81 11.38 1.80
C GLU A 77 -10.30 12.12 3.08
N GLU A 78 -11.54 11.87 3.48
CA GLU A 78 -12.16 12.50 4.66
C GLU A 78 -11.54 12.06 6.00
N ASP A 79 -10.68 11.04 6.00
CA ASP A 79 -10.09 10.48 7.21
C ASP A 79 -8.76 11.15 7.62
N ILE A 80 -8.33 12.18 6.86
CA ILE A 80 -7.06 12.89 7.08
C ILE A 80 -6.88 13.40 8.52
N ASP A 81 -7.92 13.88 9.16
CA ASP A 81 -7.88 14.40 10.54
C ASP A 81 -7.64 13.30 11.60
N ARG A 82 -7.78 12.03 11.19
CA ARG A 82 -7.60 10.84 12.05
C ARG A 82 -6.40 10.01 11.65
N LEU A 83 -5.64 10.52 10.70
CA LEU A 83 -4.41 9.92 10.21
C LEU A 83 -3.23 10.30 11.12
N LYS A 84 -2.41 9.30 11.45
CA LYS A 84 -1.10 9.52 12.07
C LYS A 84 -0.03 8.79 11.27
N VAL A 85 0.92 9.53 10.71
CA VAL A 85 2.11 8.98 10.06
C VAL A 85 3.16 8.69 11.13
N TRP A 86 3.66 7.46 11.16
CA TRP A 86 4.64 6.98 12.14
C TRP A 86 6.05 6.98 11.59
N ASN A 87 6.21 6.64 10.32
CA ASN A 87 7.51 6.51 9.70
C ASN A 87 7.42 6.76 8.19
N THR A 88 8.49 7.31 7.62
CA THR A 88 8.67 7.44 6.17
C THR A 88 10.13 7.13 5.86
N THR A 89 10.37 6.21 4.94
CA THR A 89 11.72 5.77 4.56
C THR A 89 11.87 5.69 3.04
N PRO A 90 13.07 6.02 2.51
CA PRO A 90 13.43 5.64 1.15
C PRO A 90 13.36 4.12 0.98
N THR A 91 12.89 3.68 -0.18
CA THR A 91 12.69 2.26 -0.49
C THR A 91 13.44 1.91 -1.77
N LEU A 92 14.03 0.72 -1.80
CA LEU A 92 14.74 0.21 -2.96
C LEU A 92 14.00 -1.00 -3.54
N PHE A 93 13.70 -0.93 -4.83
CA PHE A 93 13.14 -2.04 -5.59
C PHE A 93 14.25 -2.81 -6.28
N SER A 94 14.42 -4.09 -5.94
CA SER A 94 15.56 -4.91 -6.41
C SER A 94 15.59 -5.12 -7.93
N ARG A 95 14.46 -4.91 -8.62
CA ARG A 95 14.31 -5.18 -10.06
C ARG A 95 13.94 -3.95 -10.88
N LEU A 96 14.02 -2.76 -10.28
CA LEU A 96 13.99 -1.47 -10.98
C LEU A 96 15.39 -0.87 -10.99
N ASP A 97 15.59 0.14 -11.83
CA ASP A 97 16.82 0.92 -11.82
C ASP A 97 17.00 1.57 -10.44
N GLU A 98 18.22 1.55 -9.89
CA GLU A 98 18.53 2.10 -8.57
C GLU A 98 18.25 3.61 -8.43
N ASN A 99 18.17 4.32 -9.57
CA ASN A 99 17.85 5.75 -9.60
C ASN A 99 16.34 6.03 -9.63
N VAL A 100 15.47 5.01 -9.69
CA VAL A 100 14.02 5.19 -9.58
C VAL A 100 13.68 5.50 -8.13
N PRO A 101 13.19 6.72 -7.82
CA PRO A 101 12.85 7.07 -6.45
C PRO A 101 11.65 6.27 -5.97
N ALA A 102 11.76 5.70 -4.77
CA ALA A 102 10.63 5.10 -4.09
C ALA A 102 10.69 5.41 -2.59
N TYR A 103 9.52 5.57 -1.99
CA TYR A 103 9.35 5.89 -0.57
C TYR A 103 8.21 5.10 0.02
N THR A 104 8.39 4.63 1.24
CA THR A 104 7.34 3.94 1.99
C THR A 104 7.04 4.68 3.27
N LEU A 105 5.77 4.86 3.57
CA LEU A 105 5.30 5.33 4.86
C LEU A 105 4.48 4.27 5.57
N ILE A 106 4.49 4.34 6.90
CA ILE A 106 3.59 3.59 7.78
C ILE A 106 2.74 4.61 8.51
N ALA A 107 1.43 4.44 8.43
CA ALA A 107 0.47 5.31 9.08
C ALA A 107 -0.65 4.50 9.72
N THR A 108 -1.42 5.12 10.59
CA THR A 108 -2.65 4.55 11.14
C THR A 108 -3.80 5.54 10.99
N ILE A 109 -4.98 4.99 10.73
CA ILE A 109 -6.23 5.73 10.63
C ILE A 109 -7.18 5.17 11.67
N THR A 110 -7.73 6.04 12.52
CA THR A 110 -8.80 5.64 13.47
C THR A 110 -10.16 5.93 12.83
N PRO A 111 -11.15 5.02 12.96
CA PRO A 111 -12.46 5.22 12.36
C PRO A 111 -13.21 6.41 12.99
N LYS A 112 -14.15 6.97 12.25
CA LYS A 112 -15.13 7.92 12.80
C LYS A 112 -15.85 7.25 13.95
N SER A 113 -16.06 8.00 15.05
CA SER A 113 -16.91 7.56 16.15
C SER A 113 -18.36 7.44 15.63
N SER A 114 -18.73 6.24 15.19
CA SER A 114 -20.10 5.91 14.79
C SER A 114 -20.90 5.43 16.00
N SER A 115 -22.23 5.47 15.89
CA SER A 115 -23.15 5.00 16.95
C SER A 115 -22.84 3.54 17.37
N ASP A 116 -23.15 3.15 18.59
CA ASP A 116 -22.83 1.84 19.21
C ASP A 116 -23.21 0.61 18.37
N LYS A 117 -24.08 0.75 17.36
CA LYS A 117 -24.47 -0.37 16.46
C LYS A 117 -23.43 -0.67 15.38
N ASP A 118 -22.68 0.33 14.95
CA ASP A 118 -21.69 0.18 13.87
C ASP A 118 -20.29 -0.23 14.41
N ARG A 119 -20.07 -0.07 15.71
CA ARG A 119 -18.80 -0.38 16.40
C ARG A 119 -18.42 -1.86 16.41
N LYS A 120 -19.39 -2.78 16.26
CA LYS A 120 -19.11 -4.23 16.35
C LYS A 120 -18.38 -4.80 15.13
N SER A 121 -18.42 -4.10 14.00
CA SER A 121 -17.79 -4.53 12.75
C SER A 121 -16.71 -3.55 12.24
N ALA A 122 -16.58 -2.36 12.84
CA ALA A 122 -15.54 -1.42 12.49
C ALA A 122 -14.20 -1.81 13.13
N PRO A 123 -13.06 -1.61 12.46
CA PRO A 123 -11.75 -1.82 13.07
C PRO A 123 -11.51 -0.79 14.18
N ASP A 124 -10.73 -1.16 15.19
CA ASP A 124 -10.24 -0.22 16.21
C ASP A 124 -9.35 0.85 15.56
N PHE A 125 -8.54 0.43 14.61
CA PHE A 125 -7.79 1.27 13.69
C PHE A 125 -7.40 0.47 12.44
N THR A 126 -6.98 1.14 11.39
CA THR A 126 -6.37 0.51 10.22
C THR A 126 -4.93 1.00 10.09
N ALA A 127 -3.97 0.08 10.09
CA ALA A 127 -2.61 0.41 9.70
C ALA A 127 -2.51 0.43 8.18
N LEU A 128 -1.74 1.39 7.66
CA LEU A 128 -1.54 1.63 6.24
C LEU A 128 -0.03 1.62 5.95
N ILE A 129 0.39 0.73 5.06
CA ILE A 129 1.76 0.74 4.52
C ILE A 129 1.65 1.15 3.06
N MET A 130 2.06 2.36 2.74
CA MET A 130 1.96 2.91 1.39
C MET A 130 3.34 3.12 0.80
N THR A 131 3.60 2.53 -0.34
CA THR A 131 4.83 2.70 -1.12
C THR A 131 4.51 3.45 -2.41
N LEU A 132 5.21 4.56 -2.63
CA LEU A 132 5.19 5.33 -3.86
C LEU A 132 6.45 5.04 -4.67
N VAL A 133 6.29 4.69 -5.94
CA VAL A 133 7.37 4.56 -6.93
C VAL A 133 7.20 5.65 -7.98
N ARG A 134 8.24 6.49 -8.18
CA ARG A 134 8.20 7.63 -9.08
C ARG A 134 8.81 7.27 -10.43
N LEU A 135 7.98 6.99 -11.42
CA LEU A 135 8.40 6.67 -12.79
C LEU A 135 8.44 7.96 -13.63
N GLU A 136 9.53 8.73 -13.48
CA GLU A 136 9.68 10.07 -14.08
C GLU A 136 9.56 10.05 -15.60
N ARG A 137 10.15 9.07 -16.28
CA ARG A 137 10.14 8.96 -17.74
C ARG A 137 8.75 8.65 -18.29
N GLU A 138 8.00 7.85 -17.54
CA GLU A 138 6.65 7.40 -17.86
C GLU A 138 5.58 8.39 -17.40
N MET A 139 5.98 9.50 -16.76
CA MET A 139 5.08 10.48 -16.15
C MET A 139 4.04 9.83 -15.22
N THR A 140 4.46 8.78 -14.50
CA THR A 140 3.60 7.91 -13.71
C THR A 140 4.08 7.83 -12.27
N ASP A 141 3.13 7.84 -11.35
CA ASP A 141 3.30 7.47 -9.95
C ASP A 141 2.62 6.11 -9.73
N PHE A 142 3.40 5.10 -9.33
CA PHE A 142 2.87 3.80 -9.01
C PHE A 142 2.74 3.66 -7.49
N LEU A 143 1.53 3.38 -7.02
CA LEU A 143 1.24 3.21 -5.60
C LEU A 143 1.02 1.73 -5.25
N ILE A 144 1.51 1.34 -4.10
CA ILE A 144 1.23 0.04 -3.48
C ILE A 144 0.76 0.33 -2.06
N THR A 145 -0.50 0.03 -1.78
CA THR A 145 -1.10 0.29 -0.47
C THR A 145 -1.52 -1.01 0.17
N ILE A 146 -0.95 -1.31 1.35
CA ILE A 146 -1.35 -2.45 2.18
C ILE A 146 -2.20 -1.91 3.32
N ASN A 147 -3.48 -2.28 3.35
CA ASN A 147 -4.41 -1.92 4.41
C ASN A 147 -4.53 -3.08 5.39
N VAL A 148 -4.31 -2.80 6.66
CA VAL A 148 -4.27 -3.79 7.75
C VAL A 148 -5.28 -3.38 8.83
N PRO A 149 -6.57 -3.69 8.66
CA PRO A 149 -7.58 -3.42 9.67
C PRO A 149 -7.32 -4.23 10.95
N HIS A 150 -7.38 -3.57 12.11
CA HIS A 150 -7.26 -4.18 13.41
C HIS A 150 -8.65 -4.28 14.04
N ILE A 151 -9.25 -5.46 13.92
CA ILE A 151 -10.60 -5.75 14.38
C ILE A 151 -10.51 -6.38 15.77
N LYS A 152 -11.26 -5.85 16.72
CA LYS A 152 -11.26 -6.31 18.11
C LYS A 152 -11.51 -7.82 18.22
N GLY A 153 -10.59 -8.49 18.91
CA GLY A 153 -10.60 -9.96 19.06
C GLY A 153 -9.88 -10.74 17.96
N GLU A 154 -9.45 -10.08 16.89
CA GLU A 154 -8.68 -10.70 15.79
C GLU A 154 -7.18 -10.38 15.87
N TYR A 155 -6.77 -9.59 16.86
CA TYR A 155 -5.36 -9.25 17.12
C TYR A 155 -5.11 -9.12 18.62
N ASP A 156 -3.85 -9.17 19.04
CA ASP A 156 -3.43 -8.96 20.43
C ASP A 156 -3.18 -7.48 20.67
N GLU A 157 -4.07 -6.84 21.42
CA GLU A 157 -3.99 -5.41 21.74
C GLU A 157 -2.72 -5.08 22.56
N ASP A 158 -2.25 -6.02 23.41
CA ASP A 158 -1.06 -5.83 24.26
C ASP A 158 0.25 -5.87 23.47
N ASP A 159 0.23 -6.41 22.24
CA ASP A 159 1.39 -6.47 21.35
C ASP A 159 1.59 -5.18 20.54
N ILE A 160 0.69 -4.22 20.66
CA ILE A 160 0.74 -2.98 19.88
C ILE A 160 0.98 -1.78 20.78
N ASP A 161 2.11 -1.13 20.56
CA ASP A 161 2.43 0.19 21.12
C ASP A 161 3.34 0.90 20.10
N LEU A 162 2.74 1.59 19.16
CA LEU A 162 3.46 2.24 18.07
C LEU A 162 4.34 3.40 18.56
N GLU A 163 4.03 4.03 19.69
CA GLU A 163 4.89 5.04 20.32
C GLU A 163 6.22 4.42 20.81
N LEU A 164 6.17 3.17 21.27
CA LEU A 164 7.35 2.41 21.68
C LEU A 164 7.92 1.52 20.58
N GLY A 165 7.40 1.62 19.34
CA GLY A 165 7.86 0.82 18.21
C GLY A 165 7.37 -0.62 18.21
N LYS A 166 6.40 -0.98 19.05
CA LYS A 166 5.72 -2.29 19.03
C LYS A 166 4.61 -2.28 18.00
N GLN A 167 4.79 -2.95 16.90
CA GLN A 167 3.84 -2.92 15.78
C GLN A 167 2.86 -4.11 15.75
N GLY A 168 3.05 -5.12 16.60
CA GLY A 168 2.23 -6.32 16.61
C GLY A 168 2.44 -7.22 15.38
N LYS A 169 1.78 -8.38 15.41
CA LYS A 169 1.95 -9.41 14.37
C LYS A 169 1.40 -8.96 13.00
N LEU A 170 0.22 -8.37 12.95
CA LEU A 170 -0.44 -8.02 11.67
C LEU A 170 0.36 -6.99 10.87
N ILE A 171 0.86 -5.94 11.53
CA ILE A 171 1.71 -4.93 10.88
C ILE A 171 3.06 -5.55 10.50
N GLY A 172 3.63 -6.39 11.37
CA GLY A 172 4.87 -7.12 11.09
C GLY A 172 4.76 -7.99 9.84
N ASP A 173 3.70 -8.79 9.72
CA ASP A 173 3.41 -9.60 8.53
C ASP A 173 3.26 -8.70 7.28
N ALA A 174 2.57 -7.56 7.38
CA ALA A 174 2.38 -6.64 6.28
C ALA A 174 3.69 -5.95 5.83
N VAL A 175 4.60 -5.68 6.75
CA VAL A 175 5.97 -5.21 6.43
C VAL A 175 6.73 -6.28 5.65
N ASP A 176 6.59 -7.56 6.03
CA ASP A 176 7.20 -8.67 5.27
C ASP A 176 6.60 -8.80 3.87
N TYR A 177 5.29 -8.58 3.71
CA TYR A 177 4.63 -8.53 2.39
C TYR A 177 5.21 -7.41 1.53
N ALA A 178 5.32 -6.21 2.10
CA ALA A 178 5.90 -5.05 1.41
C ALA A 178 7.34 -5.34 0.98
N ALA A 179 8.18 -5.88 1.86
CA ALA A 179 9.56 -6.24 1.55
C ALA A 179 9.64 -7.25 0.40
N LYS A 180 8.75 -8.27 0.39
CA LYS A 180 8.69 -9.24 -0.70
C LYS A 180 8.24 -8.62 -2.02
N ILE A 181 7.31 -7.68 -1.98
CA ILE A 181 6.91 -6.91 -3.15
C ILE A 181 8.10 -6.12 -3.70
N TRP A 182 8.84 -5.37 -2.87
CA TRP A 182 10.00 -4.58 -3.32
C TRP A 182 11.10 -5.46 -3.94
N GLU A 183 11.29 -6.66 -3.40
CA GLU A 183 12.26 -7.64 -3.93
C GLU A 183 11.86 -8.18 -5.31
N THR A 184 10.57 -8.40 -5.54
CA THR A 184 10.08 -9.21 -6.66
C THR A 184 9.34 -8.44 -7.74
N PHE A 185 8.91 -7.21 -7.47
CA PHE A 185 8.20 -6.35 -8.42
C PHE A 185 9.03 -6.11 -9.67
N LYS A 186 8.49 -6.54 -10.82
CA LYS A 186 9.18 -6.43 -12.11
C LYS A 186 8.22 -5.99 -13.20
N VAL A 187 8.56 -4.89 -13.86
CA VAL A 187 7.89 -4.45 -15.08
C VAL A 187 8.41 -5.28 -16.24
N LYS A 188 7.52 -5.97 -16.93
CA LYS A 188 7.81 -6.79 -18.12
C LYS A 188 7.48 -6.04 -19.41
N ASP A 189 6.44 -5.21 -19.38
CA ASP A 189 6.03 -4.39 -20.51
C ASP A 189 5.82 -2.94 -20.04
N TRP A 190 6.75 -2.08 -20.46
CA TRP A 190 6.74 -0.65 -20.14
C TRP A 190 5.70 0.15 -20.93
N ASN A 191 5.12 -0.44 -22.01
CA ASN A 191 4.03 0.20 -22.74
C ASN A 191 2.77 0.36 -21.89
N LEU A 192 2.66 -0.40 -20.79
CA LEU A 192 1.59 -0.23 -19.80
C LEU A 192 1.40 1.24 -19.37
N PHE A 193 2.50 1.99 -19.25
CA PHE A 193 2.48 3.38 -18.79
C PHE A 193 2.31 4.43 -19.89
N SER A 194 2.23 4.00 -21.14
CA SER A 194 2.09 4.93 -22.29
C SER A 194 0.65 5.37 -22.59
N GLU A 195 -0.33 4.74 -21.93
CA GLU A 195 -1.76 4.98 -22.14
C GLU A 195 -2.45 5.69 -20.94
N VAL A 196 -1.66 6.24 -20.02
CA VAL A 196 -2.17 6.97 -18.83
C VAL A 196 -2.32 8.46 -19.11
#